data_2b2bd81641ffbd40a7348700c548d0c2
#
_entry.id   2b2bd81641ffbd40a7348700c548d0c2
#
_cell.length_a   1.000
_cell.length_b   1.000
_cell.length_c   1.000
_cell.angle_alpha   90.00
_cell.angle_beta   90.00
_cell.angle_gamma   90.00
#
_symmetry.space_group_name_H-M   'P 1'
#
loop_
_entity.id
_entity.type
_entity.pdbx_description
1 polymer ?
#
loop_
_entity_poly.entity_id
_entity_poly.type
_entity_poly.pdbx_seq_one_letter_code
_entity_poly.pdbx_strand_id
1 'polypeptide(L)'
;MNEKTKAYLAALSFSAIIGFSFLFTKIALGYASPLTNLAHRYTIAALVLVILHQTKLIKVSLSRKDILSILPMSLFYPLLFFIFQSFALQYISSSEAGILQALVPIFTLLLASAFLKEKTSLLQKFFLFLSVAGVVFIFLSKGANFGTETASFGFLLMLGSVLASAINNILSKSKGGRYRAMDMTAVVIFVGFVTFNTLSLTSHYLDGNILAYFAPLGQVSYLISILYLGILASIVTGSLSIYAIVRLGASTVSVFGNLGTVLTILAGALILHEPIYSYHVIGATMIITGILGMNLMRKK
;
A
#
# COMPACT_ATOMS: atom_id res chain seq x y z
N MET A 1 11.18 -20.17 16.17
CA MET A 1 10.05 -19.94 15.24
C MET A 1 10.54 -20.18 13.82
N ASN A 2 9.82 -21.01 13.05
CA ASN A 2 10.18 -21.38 11.68
C ASN A 2 10.12 -20.13 10.76
N GLU A 3 10.97 -20.02 9.73
CA GLU A 3 11.02 -18.92 8.76
C GLU A 3 9.69 -18.71 8.04
N LYS A 4 8.96 -19.78 7.76
CA LYS A 4 7.62 -19.71 7.16
C LYS A 4 6.60 -19.02 8.09
N THR A 5 6.62 -19.35 9.38
CA THR A 5 5.78 -18.71 10.40
C THR A 5 6.10 -17.21 10.54
N LYS A 6 7.39 -16.86 10.54
CA LYS A 6 7.82 -15.44 10.53
C LYS A 6 7.28 -14.70 9.32
N ALA A 7 7.30 -15.33 8.14
CA ALA A 7 6.79 -14.70 6.91
C ALA A 7 5.26 -14.50 6.94
N TYR A 8 4.50 -15.44 7.52
CA TYR A 8 3.06 -15.25 7.71
C TYR A 8 2.75 -14.13 8.73
N LEU A 9 3.50 -14.07 9.83
CA LEU A 9 3.36 -12.98 10.81
C LEU A 9 3.70 -11.62 10.16
N ALA A 10 4.74 -11.57 9.34
CA ALA A 10 5.09 -10.37 8.59
C ALA A 10 3.95 -9.94 7.63
N ALA A 11 3.32 -10.90 6.93
CA ALA A 11 2.19 -10.61 6.06
C ALA A 11 0.96 -10.12 6.83
N LEU A 12 0.66 -10.69 8.00
CA LEU A 12 -0.44 -10.23 8.88
C LEU A 12 -0.18 -8.82 9.43
N SER A 13 1.04 -8.58 9.95
CA SER A 13 1.41 -7.25 10.47
C SER A 13 1.39 -6.19 9.37
N PHE A 14 1.91 -6.51 8.18
CA PHE A 14 1.79 -5.67 6.99
C PHE A 14 0.34 -5.30 6.70
N SER A 15 -0.56 -6.29 6.67
CA SER A 15 -1.98 -6.07 6.36
C SER A 15 -2.67 -5.20 7.40
N ALA A 16 -2.36 -5.40 8.69
CA ALA A 16 -2.92 -4.59 9.77
C ALA A 16 -2.48 -3.12 9.64
N ILE A 17 -1.19 -2.87 9.45
CA ILE A 17 -0.67 -1.50 9.32
C ILE A 17 -1.24 -0.83 8.06
N ILE A 18 -1.31 -1.53 6.93
CA ILE A 18 -1.87 -0.98 5.69
C ILE A 18 -3.36 -0.66 5.83
N GLY A 19 -4.13 -1.49 6.55
CA GLY A 19 -5.54 -1.24 6.77
C GLY A 19 -5.82 0.12 7.41
N PHE A 20 -5.01 0.53 8.37
CA PHE A 20 -5.13 1.86 8.98
C PHE A 20 -4.50 2.99 8.16
N SER A 21 -3.64 2.70 7.18
CA SER A 21 -2.95 3.75 6.42
C SER A 21 -3.88 4.62 5.58
N PHE A 22 -4.99 4.07 5.09
CA PHE A 22 -6.01 4.84 4.37
C PHE A 22 -6.69 5.87 5.27
N LEU A 23 -7.02 5.47 6.51
CA LEU A 23 -7.56 6.37 7.54
C LEU A 23 -6.60 7.55 7.77
N PHE A 24 -5.34 7.26 8.10
CA PHE A 24 -4.35 8.30 8.38
C PHE A 24 -4.06 9.17 7.16
N THR A 25 -4.08 8.61 5.94
CA THR A 25 -3.96 9.40 4.71
C THR A 25 -5.15 10.34 4.55
N LYS A 26 -6.38 9.87 4.80
CA LYS A 26 -7.59 10.71 4.70
C LYS A 26 -7.58 11.84 5.74
N ILE A 27 -7.15 11.56 6.98
CA ILE A 27 -6.98 12.60 8.00
C ILE A 27 -5.93 13.62 7.55
N ALA A 28 -4.77 13.18 7.06
CA ALA A 28 -3.71 14.07 6.63
C ALA A 28 -4.11 14.96 5.44
N LEU A 29 -4.93 14.44 4.51
CA LEU A 29 -5.48 15.21 3.38
C LEU A 29 -6.43 16.34 3.80
N GLY A 30 -6.95 16.32 5.03
CA GLY A 30 -7.71 17.44 5.60
C GLY A 30 -6.84 18.65 5.96
N TYR A 31 -5.52 18.51 6.00
CA TYR A 31 -4.59 19.57 6.40
C TYR A 31 -3.61 19.98 5.30
N ALA A 32 -3.33 19.12 4.34
CA ALA A 32 -2.32 19.37 3.31
C ALA A 32 -2.67 18.70 1.98
N SER A 33 -2.10 19.22 0.89
CA SER A 33 -2.24 18.65 -0.44
C SER A 33 -1.66 17.22 -0.51
N PRO A 34 -2.07 16.38 -1.49
CA PRO A 34 -1.50 15.04 -1.68
C PRO A 34 0.02 15.04 -1.77
N LEU A 35 0.61 15.97 -2.52
CA LEU A 35 2.06 16.05 -2.69
C LEU A 35 2.78 16.43 -1.39
N THR A 36 2.25 17.37 -0.62
CA THR A 36 2.81 17.77 0.68
C THR A 36 2.74 16.62 1.69
N ASN A 37 1.62 15.88 1.73
CA ASN A 37 1.50 14.69 2.56
C ASN A 37 2.55 13.64 2.21
N LEU A 38 2.76 13.36 0.93
CA LEU A 38 3.77 12.42 0.47
C LEU A 38 5.18 12.91 0.77
N ALA A 39 5.47 14.20 0.57
CA ALA A 39 6.76 14.80 0.90
C ALA A 39 7.09 14.63 2.39
N HIS A 40 6.19 15.04 3.29
CA HIS A 40 6.41 14.89 4.74
C HIS A 40 6.49 13.42 5.17
N ARG A 41 5.63 12.55 4.65
CA ARG A 41 5.68 11.09 4.89
C ARG A 41 7.05 10.51 4.58
N TYR A 42 7.58 10.80 3.38
CA TYR A 42 8.86 10.25 2.95
C TYR A 42 10.05 10.96 3.58
N THR A 43 9.91 12.23 3.99
CA THR A 43 10.91 12.93 4.81
C THR A 43 11.08 12.25 6.17
N ILE A 44 9.99 11.96 6.88
CA ILE A 44 10.04 11.24 8.15
C ILE A 44 10.62 9.83 7.96
N ALA A 45 10.18 9.12 6.92
CA ALA A 45 10.70 7.79 6.61
C ALA A 45 12.23 7.83 6.35
N ALA A 46 12.71 8.77 5.56
CA ALA A 46 14.12 8.92 5.26
C ALA A 46 14.93 9.29 6.50
N LEU A 47 14.47 10.25 7.31
CA LEU A 47 15.13 10.64 8.57
C LEU A 47 15.27 9.47 9.54
N VAL A 48 14.17 8.74 9.79
CA VAL A 48 14.19 7.57 10.68
C VAL A 48 15.10 6.47 10.13
N LEU A 49 15.08 6.22 8.82
CA LEU A 49 15.95 5.23 8.19
C LEU A 49 17.44 5.59 8.37
N VAL A 50 17.79 6.89 8.20
CA VAL A 50 19.16 7.39 8.42
C VAL A 50 19.56 7.21 9.88
N ILE A 51 18.71 7.58 10.86
CA ILE A 51 18.96 7.41 12.29
C ILE A 51 19.20 5.93 12.60
N LEU A 52 18.34 5.03 12.14
CA LEU A 52 18.47 3.58 12.36
C LEU A 52 19.76 3.02 11.74
N HIS A 53 20.19 3.56 10.60
CA HIS A 53 21.45 3.17 9.98
C HIS A 53 22.66 3.67 10.76
N GLN A 54 22.67 4.94 11.19
CA GLN A 54 23.75 5.54 11.99
C GLN A 54 23.90 4.89 13.37
N THR A 55 22.79 4.53 14.00
CA THR A 55 22.77 3.79 15.27
C THR A 55 23.12 2.30 15.12
N LYS A 56 23.42 1.85 13.91
CA LYS A 56 23.73 0.44 13.56
C LYS A 56 22.61 -0.56 13.86
N LEU A 57 21.40 -0.09 14.16
CA LEU A 57 20.22 -0.96 14.35
C LEU A 57 19.81 -1.64 13.04
N ILE A 58 20.02 -0.97 11.91
CA ILE A 58 19.91 -1.55 10.59
C ILE A 58 21.22 -1.34 9.80
N LYS A 59 21.49 -2.26 8.88
CA LYS A 59 22.63 -2.13 7.98
C LYS A 59 22.11 -2.11 6.55
N VAL A 60 22.26 -0.97 5.89
CA VAL A 60 22.04 -0.82 4.44
C VAL A 60 23.38 -0.85 3.75
N SER A 61 23.56 -1.75 2.79
CA SER A 61 24.85 -1.93 2.09
C SER A 61 24.55 -2.16 0.61
N LEU A 62 24.54 -1.08 -0.16
CA LEU A 62 24.21 -1.07 -1.58
C LEU A 62 25.33 -0.37 -2.38
N SER A 63 25.76 -1.00 -3.46
CA SER A 63 26.59 -0.36 -4.47
C SER A 63 25.74 0.51 -5.40
N ARG A 64 26.38 1.39 -6.18
CA ARG A 64 25.68 2.17 -7.23
C ARG A 64 24.96 1.27 -8.23
N LYS A 65 25.53 0.12 -8.58
CA LYS A 65 24.91 -0.85 -9.50
C LYS A 65 23.67 -1.48 -8.90
N ASP A 66 23.66 -1.73 -7.59
CA ASP A 66 22.51 -2.28 -6.88
C ASP A 66 21.36 -1.27 -6.82
N ILE A 67 21.66 0.00 -6.54
CA ILE A 67 20.67 1.09 -6.55
C ILE A 67 20.03 1.20 -7.94
N LEU A 68 20.82 1.26 -9.00
CA LEU A 68 20.32 1.32 -10.39
C LEU A 68 19.46 0.10 -10.76
N SER A 69 19.81 -1.08 -10.23
CA SER A 69 19.01 -2.28 -10.44
C SER A 69 17.65 -2.23 -9.74
N ILE A 70 17.56 -1.60 -8.55
CA ILE A 70 16.32 -1.48 -7.76
C ILE A 70 15.46 -0.29 -8.23
N LEU A 71 16.08 0.74 -8.79
CA LEU A 71 15.43 2.00 -9.17
C LEU A 71 14.14 1.83 -10.01
N PRO A 72 14.05 0.93 -11.02
CA PRO A 72 12.82 0.74 -11.77
C PRO A 72 11.62 0.31 -10.90
N MET A 73 11.87 -0.39 -9.78
CA MET A 73 10.83 -0.73 -8.81
C MET A 73 10.26 0.53 -8.16
N SER A 74 11.11 1.54 -7.92
CA SER A 74 10.69 2.79 -7.27
C SER A 74 9.76 3.64 -8.13
N LEU A 75 9.73 3.46 -9.44
CA LEU A 75 8.75 4.10 -10.32
C LEU A 75 7.32 3.62 -9.99
N PHE A 76 7.15 2.32 -9.81
CA PHE A 76 5.83 1.75 -9.51
C PHE A 76 5.46 1.93 -8.04
N TYR A 77 6.41 1.73 -7.13
CA TYR A 77 6.26 1.95 -5.70
C TYR A 77 7.54 2.60 -5.14
N PRO A 78 7.55 3.85 -4.70
CA PRO A 78 6.39 4.59 -4.20
C PRO A 78 5.70 5.52 -5.21
N LEU A 79 6.31 5.85 -6.34
CA LEU A 79 5.87 7.02 -7.11
C LEU A 79 4.44 6.85 -7.64
N LEU A 80 4.22 6.02 -8.65
CA LEU A 80 2.91 5.88 -9.27
C LEU A 80 1.84 5.41 -8.27
N PHE A 81 2.18 4.44 -7.41
CA PHE A 81 1.26 3.93 -6.40
C PHE A 81 0.71 5.05 -5.50
N PHE A 82 1.57 5.82 -4.85
CA PHE A 82 1.10 6.81 -3.88
C PHE A 82 0.59 8.09 -4.52
N ILE A 83 1.09 8.50 -5.69
CA ILE A 83 0.51 9.60 -6.44
C ILE A 83 -0.95 9.26 -6.76
N PHE A 84 -1.19 8.15 -7.44
CA PHE A 84 -2.53 7.75 -7.81
C PHE A 84 -3.45 7.56 -6.60
N GLN A 85 -2.98 6.90 -5.54
CA GLN A 85 -3.76 6.68 -4.32
C GLN A 85 -4.11 7.99 -3.60
N SER A 86 -3.13 8.88 -3.40
CA SER A 86 -3.35 10.11 -2.63
C SER A 86 -4.28 11.08 -3.37
N PHE A 87 -4.15 11.16 -4.70
CA PHE A 87 -5.09 11.95 -5.51
C PHE A 87 -6.48 11.29 -5.57
N ALA A 88 -6.56 9.96 -5.70
CA ALA A 88 -7.84 9.24 -5.67
C ALA A 88 -8.63 9.54 -4.38
N LEU A 89 -7.96 9.55 -3.23
CA LEU A 89 -8.58 9.81 -1.92
C LEU A 89 -9.14 11.24 -1.75
N GLN A 90 -8.87 12.15 -2.66
CA GLN A 90 -9.58 13.43 -2.72
C GLN A 90 -11.02 13.27 -3.24
N TYR A 91 -11.27 12.30 -4.10
CA TYR A 91 -12.53 12.08 -4.81
C TYR A 91 -13.35 10.92 -4.26
N ILE A 92 -12.71 9.93 -3.62
CA ILE A 92 -13.37 8.75 -3.07
C ILE A 92 -13.10 8.61 -1.56
N SER A 93 -13.95 7.84 -0.86
CA SER A 93 -13.79 7.55 0.57
C SER A 93 -12.61 6.59 0.83
N SER A 94 -12.16 6.53 2.09
CA SER A 94 -11.12 5.57 2.50
C SER A 94 -11.60 4.12 2.34
N SER A 95 -12.87 3.86 2.65
CA SER A 95 -13.50 2.55 2.46
C SER A 95 -13.52 2.13 0.98
N GLU A 96 -13.90 3.03 0.06
CA GLU A 96 -13.89 2.77 -1.38
C GLU A 96 -12.49 2.50 -1.92
N ALA A 97 -11.51 3.29 -1.49
CA ALA A 97 -10.11 3.09 -1.86
C ALA A 97 -9.58 1.74 -1.36
N GLY A 98 -9.91 1.34 -0.12
CA GLY A 98 -9.57 0.03 0.42
C GLY A 98 -10.21 -1.11 -0.36
N ILE A 99 -11.49 -0.96 -0.75
CA ILE A 99 -12.20 -1.92 -1.58
C ILE A 99 -11.51 -2.13 -2.94
N LEU A 100 -11.17 -1.04 -3.63
CA LEU A 100 -10.45 -1.12 -4.91
C LEU A 100 -9.07 -1.72 -4.75
N GLN A 101 -8.38 -1.44 -3.65
CA GLN A 101 -7.06 -2.03 -3.36
C GLN A 101 -7.12 -3.56 -3.24
N ALA A 102 -8.25 -4.14 -2.87
CA ALA A 102 -8.44 -5.58 -2.84
C ALA A 102 -8.45 -6.25 -4.23
N LEU A 103 -8.44 -5.48 -5.32
CA LEU A 103 -8.20 -5.99 -6.68
C LEU A 103 -6.72 -6.31 -6.96
N VAL A 104 -5.78 -5.83 -6.13
CA VAL A 104 -4.34 -6.11 -6.28
C VAL A 104 -4.03 -7.60 -6.46
N PRO A 105 -4.62 -8.53 -5.71
CA PRO A 105 -4.37 -9.96 -5.90
C PRO A 105 -4.67 -10.49 -7.30
N ILE A 106 -5.71 -9.98 -7.98
CA ILE A 106 -6.02 -10.41 -9.36
C ILE A 106 -4.86 -10.04 -10.28
N PHE A 107 -4.50 -8.76 -10.32
CA PHE A 107 -3.43 -8.30 -11.18
C PHE A 107 -2.09 -8.95 -10.79
N THR A 108 -1.82 -9.11 -9.48
CA THR A 108 -0.61 -9.80 -9.02
C THR A 108 -0.58 -11.26 -9.47
N LEU A 109 -1.71 -11.99 -9.39
CA LEU A 109 -1.81 -13.38 -9.85
C LEU A 109 -1.56 -13.51 -11.34
N LEU A 110 -2.19 -12.65 -12.14
CA LEU A 110 -2.02 -12.63 -13.59
C LEU A 110 -0.56 -12.35 -13.96
N LEU A 111 0.02 -11.32 -13.38
CA LEU A 111 1.41 -10.95 -13.62
C LEU A 111 2.40 -12.01 -13.09
N ALA A 112 2.16 -12.58 -11.89
CA ALA A 112 3.00 -13.65 -11.33
C ALA A 112 2.97 -14.91 -12.19
N SER A 113 1.80 -15.28 -12.72
CA SER A 113 1.68 -16.41 -13.64
C SER A 113 2.44 -16.18 -14.95
N ALA A 114 2.33 -14.96 -15.49
CA ALA A 114 2.97 -14.60 -16.76
C ALA A 114 4.50 -14.43 -16.63
N PHE A 115 4.96 -13.74 -15.61
CA PHE A 115 6.37 -13.32 -15.50
C PHE A 115 7.21 -14.16 -14.53
N LEU A 116 6.62 -14.68 -13.44
CA LEU A 116 7.33 -15.46 -12.42
C LEU A 116 7.08 -16.97 -12.54
N LYS A 117 6.19 -17.37 -13.47
CA LYS A 117 5.79 -18.77 -13.64
C LYS A 117 5.28 -19.41 -12.33
N GLU A 118 4.71 -18.61 -11.42
CA GLU A 118 4.09 -19.12 -10.19
C GLU A 118 2.88 -19.99 -10.57
N LYS A 119 2.89 -21.25 -10.10
CA LYS A 119 1.78 -22.18 -10.34
C LYS A 119 0.72 -21.98 -9.26
N THR A 120 -0.52 -21.71 -9.68
CA THR A 120 -1.68 -21.64 -8.80
C THR A 120 -2.62 -22.78 -9.11
N SER A 121 -3.12 -23.47 -8.07
CA SER A 121 -4.12 -24.53 -8.25
C SER A 121 -5.47 -23.94 -8.63
N LEU A 122 -6.35 -24.77 -9.24
CA LEU A 122 -7.71 -24.33 -9.59
C LEU A 122 -8.49 -23.86 -8.35
N LEU A 123 -8.29 -24.55 -7.22
CA LEU A 123 -8.93 -24.23 -5.95
C LEU A 123 -8.43 -22.89 -5.37
N GLN A 124 -7.13 -22.59 -5.50
CA GLN A 124 -6.60 -21.28 -5.13
C GLN A 124 -7.19 -20.15 -6.00
N LYS A 125 -7.38 -20.39 -7.30
CA LYS A 125 -8.05 -19.44 -8.19
C LYS A 125 -9.51 -19.21 -7.78
N PHE A 126 -10.22 -20.26 -7.36
CA PHE A 126 -11.59 -20.13 -6.83
C PHE A 126 -11.64 -19.24 -5.58
N PHE A 127 -10.78 -19.48 -4.59
CA PHE A 127 -10.75 -18.67 -3.39
C PHE A 127 -10.26 -17.23 -3.64
N LEU A 128 -9.37 -17.03 -4.59
CA LEU A 128 -9.00 -15.69 -5.05
C LEU A 128 -10.20 -14.98 -5.66
N PHE A 129 -10.93 -15.66 -6.55
CA PHE A 129 -12.15 -15.12 -7.16
C PHE A 129 -13.22 -14.80 -6.11
N LEU A 130 -13.41 -15.67 -5.10
CA LEU A 130 -14.33 -15.41 -3.99
C LEU A 130 -13.94 -14.13 -3.21
N SER A 131 -12.65 -13.94 -2.92
CA SER A 131 -12.17 -12.73 -2.25
C SER A 131 -12.45 -11.47 -3.06
N VAL A 132 -12.22 -11.53 -4.38
CA VAL A 132 -12.51 -10.42 -5.28
C VAL A 132 -14.00 -10.18 -5.47
N ALA A 133 -14.78 -11.26 -5.59
CA ALA A 133 -16.25 -11.16 -5.68
C ALA A 133 -16.84 -10.46 -4.45
N GLY A 134 -16.27 -10.69 -3.25
CA GLY A 134 -16.63 -9.95 -2.04
C GLY A 134 -16.41 -8.44 -2.16
N VAL A 135 -15.29 -8.03 -2.77
CA VAL A 135 -14.99 -6.62 -3.04
C VAL A 135 -15.98 -6.02 -4.03
N VAL A 136 -16.18 -6.70 -5.16
CA VAL A 136 -17.12 -6.28 -6.21
C VAL A 136 -18.54 -6.20 -5.67
N PHE A 137 -18.93 -7.18 -4.82
CA PHE A 137 -20.24 -7.19 -4.17
C PHE A 137 -20.45 -5.96 -3.28
N ILE A 138 -19.47 -5.60 -2.41
CA ILE A 138 -19.55 -4.37 -1.59
C ILE A 138 -19.75 -3.15 -2.49
N PHE A 139 -18.96 -3.09 -3.57
CA PHE A 139 -18.98 -1.99 -4.48
C PHE A 139 -20.34 -1.82 -5.20
N LEU A 140 -20.85 -2.90 -5.80
CA LEU A 140 -22.14 -2.89 -6.51
C LEU A 140 -23.32 -2.63 -5.56
N SER A 141 -23.27 -3.17 -4.33
CA SER A 141 -24.33 -3.00 -3.33
C SER A 141 -24.42 -1.58 -2.76
N LYS A 142 -23.32 -0.84 -2.76
CA LYS A 142 -23.31 0.58 -2.37
C LYS A 142 -24.18 1.44 -3.30
N GLY A 143 -24.58 0.90 -4.46
CA GLY A 143 -25.19 1.64 -5.52
C GLY A 143 -24.11 2.55 -6.14
N ALA A 144 -23.62 2.16 -7.29
CA ALA A 144 -22.66 2.98 -8.01
C ALA A 144 -23.31 4.31 -8.38
N ASN A 145 -23.31 5.26 -7.45
CA ASN A 145 -23.47 6.67 -7.79
C ASN A 145 -22.20 7.11 -8.54
N PHE A 146 -21.96 6.44 -9.69
CA PHE A 146 -21.03 6.89 -10.72
C PHE A 146 -21.50 8.21 -11.36
N GLY A 147 -22.47 8.88 -10.72
CA GLY A 147 -23.17 10.02 -11.28
C GLY A 147 -22.39 11.34 -11.31
N THR A 148 -21.17 11.38 -10.81
CA THR A 148 -20.30 12.54 -10.97
C THR A 148 -19.01 12.14 -11.71
N GLU A 149 -18.62 12.93 -12.73
CA GLU A 149 -17.35 12.73 -13.45
C GLU A 149 -16.15 12.68 -12.51
N THR A 150 -16.21 13.41 -11.41
CA THR A 150 -15.18 13.46 -10.36
C THR A 150 -14.98 12.12 -9.63
N ALA A 151 -16.06 11.40 -9.30
CA ALA A 151 -15.94 10.07 -8.67
C ALA A 151 -15.31 9.07 -9.62
N SER A 152 -15.72 9.07 -10.91
CA SER A 152 -15.14 8.20 -11.95
C SER A 152 -13.64 8.44 -12.11
N PHE A 153 -13.19 9.69 -12.03
CA PHE A 153 -11.77 10.04 -12.08
C PHE A 153 -10.99 9.46 -10.88
N GLY A 154 -11.54 9.59 -9.66
CA GLY A 154 -10.95 8.98 -8.46
C GLY A 154 -10.81 7.46 -8.56
N PHE A 155 -11.79 6.79 -9.16
CA PHE A 155 -11.74 5.36 -9.45
C PHE A 155 -10.61 4.99 -10.42
N LEU A 156 -10.46 5.70 -11.52
CA LEU A 156 -9.39 5.47 -12.50
C LEU A 156 -8.01 5.64 -11.87
N LEU A 157 -7.82 6.68 -11.07
CA LEU A 157 -6.59 6.89 -10.32
C LEU A 157 -6.32 5.71 -9.37
N MET A 158 -7.34 5.25 -8.64
CA MET A 158 -7.17 4.13 -7.72
C MET A 158 -6.84 2.81 -8.44
N LEU A 159 -7.43 2.55 -9.62
CA LEU A 159 -7.05 1.41 -10.46
C LEU A 159 -5.60 1.51 -10.94
N GLY A 160 -5.12 2.71 -11.28
CA GLY A 160 -3.71 2.95 -11.58
C GLY A 160 -2.79 2.58 -10.40
N SER A 161 -3.19 2.96 -9.18
CA SER A 161 -2.49 2.58 -7.93
C SER A 161 -2.46 1.06 -7.74
N VAL A 162 -3.60 0.38 -7.93
CA VAL A 162 -3.74 -1.08 -7.85
C VAL A 162 -2.77 -1.78 -8.81
N LEU A 163 -2.73 -1.34 -10.06
CA LEU A 163 -1.82 -1.91 -11.07
C LEU A 163 -0.34 -1.67 -10.70
N ALA A 164 0.00 -0.46 -10.27
CA ALA A 164 1.35 -0.13 -9.80
C ALA A 164 1.77 -1.02 -8.62
N SER A 165 0.87 -1.26 -7.66
CA SER A 165 1.09 -2.18 -6.54
C SER A 165 1.34 -3.62 -7.01
N ALA A 166 0.55 -4.12 -7.94
CA ALA A 166 0.70 -5.47 -8.49
C ALA A 166 2.04 -5.65 -9.20
N ILE A 167 2.45 -4.68 -10.02
CA ILE A 167 3.77 -4.67 -10.68
C ILE A 167 4.89 -4.65 -9.65
N ASN A 168 4.78 -3.81 -8.62
CA ASN A 168 5.75 -3.77 -7.53
C ASN A 168 5.90 -5.12 -6.81
N ASN A 169 4.80 -5.84 -6.56
CA ASN A 169 4.86 -7.17 -5.97
C ASN A 169 5.68 -8.15 -6.82
N ILE A 170 5.54 -8.10 -8.14
CA ILE A 170 6.31 -8.93 -9.08
C ILE A 170 7.80 -8.55 -9.06
N LEU A 171 8.10 -7.24 -9.13
CA LEU A 171 9.47 -6.75 -9.08
C LEU A 171 10.13 -7.08 -7.74
N SER A 172 9.42 -6.95 -6.62
CA SER A 172 9.90 -7.32 -5.28
C SER A 172 10.26 -8.80 -5.20
N LYS A 173 9.43 -9.68 -5.77
CA LYS A 173 9.72 -11.11 -5.84
C LYS A 173 10.93 -11.40 -6.71
N SER A 174 11.01 -10.81 -7.88
CA SER A 174 12.12 -10.98 -8.83
C SER A 174 13.47 -10.51 -8.26
N LYS A 175 13.49 -9.42 -7.52
CA LYS A 175 14.72 -8.83 -6.94
C LYS A 175 15.09 -9.42 -5.57
N GLY A 176 14.12 -9.94 -4.82
CA GLY A 176 14.30 -10.40 -3.44
C GLY A 176 15.19 -11.62 -3.25
N GLY A 177 15.56 -12.33 -4.33
CA GLY A 177 16.60 -13.38 -4.29
C GLY A 177 18.02 -12.81 -4.24
N ARG A 178 18.20 -11.53 -4.66
CA ARG A 178 19.51 -10.87 -4.74
C ARG A 178 19.71 -9.81 -3.64
N TYR A 179 18.64 -9.13 -3.23
CA TYR A 179 18.72 -8.01 -2.31
C TYR A 179 17.91 -8.29 -1.04
N ARG A 180 18.37 -7.74 0.10
CA ARG A 180 17.62 -7.80 1.35
C ARG A 180 16.41 -6.87 1.28
N ALA A 181 15.33 -7.22 2.00
CA ALA A 181 14.12 -6.42 2.05
C ALA A 181 14.39 -4.96 2.49
N MET A 182 15.23 -4.78 3.52
CA MET A 182 15.59 -3.46 4.02
C MET A 182 16.37 -2.62 3.00
N ASP A 183 17.26 -3.25 2.21
CA ASP A 183 18.03 -2.56 1.17
C ASP A 183 17.09 -2.03 0.07
N MET A 184 16.13 -2.85 -0.38
CA MET A 184 15.12 -2.44 -1.36
C MET A 184 14.20 -1.35 -0.79
N THR A 185 13.77 -1.49 0.47
CA THR A 185 12.96 -0.47 1.15
C THR A 185 13.70 0.86 1.26
N ALA A 186 15.01 0.84 1.55
CA ALA A 186 15.83 2.05 1.64
C ALA A 186 15.86 2.83 0.31
N VAL A 187 16.08 2.13 -0.82
CA VAL A 187 16.08 2.79 -2.16
C VAL A 187 14.71 3.41 -2.43
N VAL A 188 13.62 2.67 -2.19
CA VAL A 188 12.25 3.14 -2.38
C VAL A 188 11.96 4.39 -1.55
N ILE A 189 12.40 4.42 -0.27
CA ILE A 189 12.20 5.57 0.62
C ILE A 189 12.98 6.78 0.13
N PHE A 190 14.25 6.63 -0.24
CA PHE A 190 15.06 7.75 -0.72
C PHE A 190 14.57 8.30 -2.05
N VAL A 191 14.13 7.46 -2.98
CA VAL A 191 13.52 7.91 -4.24
C VAL A 191 12.24 8.68 -3.95
N GLY A 192 11.36 8.17 -3.08
CA GLY A 192 10.15 8.87 -2.66
C GLY A 192 10.48 10.21 -1.98
N PHE A 193 11.46 10.23 -1.07
CA PHE A 193 11.92 11.45 -0.40
C PHE A 193 12.34 12.52 -1.41
N VAL A 194 13.25 12.20 -2.33
CA VAL A 194 13.73 13.18 -3.31
C VAL A 194 12.59 13.63 -4.22
N THR A 195 11.83 12.70 -4.79
CA THR A 195 10.80 13.04 -5.79
C THR A 195 9.66 13.85 -5.17
N PHE A 196 9.07 13.39 -4.05
CA PHE A 196 7.91 14.06 -3.49
C PHE A 196 8.25 15.41 -2.87
N ASN A 197 9.45 15.57 -2.27
CA ASN A 197 9.89 16.89 -1.79
C ASN A 197 10.14 17.84 -2.95
N THR A 198 10.78 17.40 -4.04
CA THR A 198 10.99 18.22 -5.22
C THR A 198 9.65 18.67 -5.79
N LEU A 199 8.70 17.75 -6.00
CA LEU A 199 7.39 18.09 -6.57
C LEU A 199 6.59 19.04 -5.65
N SER A 200 6.55 18.76 -4.34
CA SER A 200 5.79 19.57 -3.40
C SER A 200 6.39 20.96 -3.20
N LEU A 201 7.71 21.05 -3.03
CA LEU A 201 8.39 22.34 -2.86
C LEU A 201 8.31 23.19 -4.14
N THR A 202 8.43 22.56 -5.32
CA THR A 202 8.24 23.25 -6.61
C THR A 202 6.81 23.81 -6.73
N SER A 203 5.78 23.03 -6.37
CA SER A 203 4.40 23.50 -6.36
C SER A 203 4.23 24.72 -5.45
N HIS A 204 4.67 24.64 -4.19
CA HIS A 204 4.57 25.75 -3.25
C HIS A 204 5.38 26.99 -3.67
N TYR A 205 6.52 26.77 -4.33
CA TYR A 205 7.33 27.87 -4.87
C TYR A 205 6.60 28.60 -6.01
N LEU A 206 6.02 27.84 -6.94
CA LEU A 206 5.22 28.40 -8.06
C LEU A 206 3.96 29.13 -7.57
N ASP A 207 3.34 28.64 -6.49
CA ASP A 207 2.20 29.27 -5.83
C ASP A 207 2.59 30.51 -5.00
N GLY A 208 3.89 30.85 -4.93
CA GLY A 208 4.41 32.00 -4.16
C GLY A 208 4.31 31.85 -2.63
N ASN A 209 4.03 30.65 -2.12
CA ASN A 209 3.83 30.42 -0.70
C ASN A 209 4.60 29.18 -0.18
N ILE A 210 5.91 29.28 -0.17
CA ILE A 210 6.80 28.18 0.33
C ILE A 210 6.55 27.87 1.81
N LEU A 211 6.10 28.83 2.62
CA LEU A 211 5.83 28.60 4.05
C LEU A 211 4.62 27.70 4.27
N ALA A 212 3.68 27.64 3.33
CA ALA A 212 2.54 26.73 3.37
C ALA A 212 2.94 25.25 3.37
N TYR A 213 4.14 24.92 2.85
CA TYR A 213 4.71 23.58 2.98
C TYR A 213 4.83 23.13 4.43
N PHE A 214 5.23 24.02 5.35
CA PHE A 214 5.45 23.69 6.76
C PHE A 214 4.20 23.84 7.64
N ALA A 215 3.20 24.61 7.20
CA ALA A 215 2.01 24.93 7.98
C ALA A 215 1.28 23.70 8.58
N PRO A 216 1.09 22.57 7.87
CA PRO A 216 0.42 21.39 8.42
C PRO A 216 1.16 20.76 9.61
N LEU A 217 2.48 20.96 9.74
CA LEU A 217 3.28 20.40 10.83
C LEU A 217 2.92 20.98 12.21
N GLY A 218 2.22 22.11 12.27
CA GLY A 218 1.68 22.67 13.51
C GLY A 218 0.45 21.92 14.05
N GLN A 219 -0.13 21.00 13.29
CA GLN A 219 -1.36 20.29 13.67
C GLN A 219 -1.06 18.89 14.22
N VAL A 220 -1.46 18.64 15.47
CA VAL A 220 -1.17 17.36 16.17
C VAL A 220 -1.72 16.15 15.41
N SER A 221 -2.97 16.22 14.92
CA SER A 221 -3.59 15.13 14.15
C SER A 221 -2.84 14.84 12.85
N TYR A 222 -2.32 15.89 12.20
CA TYR A 222 -1.47 15.76 11.03
C TYR A 222 -0.15 15.08 11.36
N LEU A 223 0.54 15.52 12.42
CA LEU A 223 1.81 14.94 12.86
C LEU A 223 1.67 13.46 13.19
N ILE A 224 0.63 13.07 13.94
CA ILE A 224 0.37 11.66 14.27
C ILE A 224 0.17 10.87 12.96
N SER A 225 -0.60 11.41 12.02
CA SER A 225 -0.86 10.75 10.75
C SER A 225 0.41 10.56 9.93
N ILE A 226 1.24 11.59 9.82
CA ILE A 226 2.49 11.54 9.04
C ILE A 226 3.55 10.64 9.72
N LEU A 227 3.64 10.62 11.04
CA LEU A 227 4.49 9.68 11.78
C LEU A 227 4.07 8.23 11.55
N TYR A 228 2.76 7.94 11.63
CA TYR A 228 2.23 6.62 11.30
C TYR A 228 2.57 6.22 9.86
N LEU A 229 2.28 7.10 8.91
CA LEU A 229 2.50 6.86 7.48
C LEU A 229 3.99 6.73 7.14
N GLY A 230 4.84 7.57 7.70
CA GLY A 230 6.29 7.55 7.45
C GLY A 230 6.98 6.35 8.07
N ILE A 231 6.71 6.05 9.34
CA ILE A 231 7.41 4.98 10.07
C ILE A 231 6.75 3.62 9.82
N LEU A 232 5.49 3.46 10.24
CA LEU A 232 4.83 2.16 10.17
C LEU A 232 4.46 1.81 8.73
N ALA A 233 3.73 2.68 8.04
CA ALA A 233 3.21 2.40 6.71
C ALA A 233 4.22 2.62 5.56
N SER A 234 5.47 3.00 5.82
CA SER A 234 6.54 3.06 4.80
C SER A 234 7.71 2.15 5.15
N ILE A 235 8.40 2.36 6.29
CA ILE A 235 9.60 1.58 6.64
C ILE A 235 9.21 0.16 7.04
N VAL A 236 8.31 0.02 8.03
CA VAL A 236 7.95 -1.28 8.58
C VAL A 236 7.21 -2.10 7.53
N THR A 237 6.17 -1.57 6.91
CA THR A 237 5.42 -2.32 5.89
C THR A 237 6.24 -2.62 4.65
N GLY A 238 7.09 -1.70 4.19
CA GLY A 238 7.99 -1.94 3.06
C GLY A 238 8.87 -3.17 3.29
N SER A 239 9.51 -3.22 4.46
CA SER A 239 10.39 -4.33 4.83
C SER A 239 9.62 -5.65 5.06
N LEU A 240 8.49 -5.60 5.78
CA LEU A 240 7.66 -6.78 6.05
C LEU A 240 7.04 -7.35 4.77
N SER A 241 6.54 -6.49 3.89
CA SER A 241 5.94 -6.88 2.61
C SER A 241 6.96 -7.59 1.72
N ILE A 242 8.14 -6.98 1.49
CA ILE A 242 9.18 -7.58 0.67
C ILE A 242 9.67 -8.90 1.30
N TYR A 243 9.89 -8.93 2.61
CA TYR A 243 10.29 -10.15 3.33
C TYR A 243 9.29 -11.28 3.13
N ALA A 244 7.99 -10.98 3.26
CA ALA A 244 6.92 -11.95 3.06
C ALA A 244 6.80 -12.39 1.59
N ILE A 245 6.86 -11.46 0.62
CA ILE A 245 6.77 -11.74 -0.82
C ILE A 245 7.88 -12.71 -1.27
N VAL A 246 9.10 -12.49 -0.83
CA VAL A 246 10.25 -13.33 -1.18
C VAL A 246 10.04 -14.78 -0.72
N ARG A 247 9.46 -14.99 0.46
CA ARG A 247 9.30 -16.31 1.09
C ARG A 247 7.98 -17.00 0.76
N LEU A 248 6.89 -16.26 0.68
CA LEU A 248 5.55 -16.81 0.49
C LEU A 248 5.06 -16.72 -0.96
N GLY A 249 5.70 -15.88 -1.80
CA GLY A 249 5.26 -15.56 -3.15
C GLY A 249 4.38 -14.32 -3.23
N ALA A 250 4.46 -13.64 -4.38
CA ALA A 250 3.77 -12.36 -4.59
C ALA A 250 2.24 -12.51 -4.52
N SER A 251 1.69 -13.54 -5.15
CA SER A 251 0.25 -13.82 -5.16
C SER A 251 -0.31 -14.10 -3.76
N THR A 252 0.44 -14.81 -2.91
CA THR A 252 0.00 -15.10 -1.53
C THR A 252 -0.05 -13.83 -0.69
N VAL A 253 1.00 -13.03 -0.72
CA VAL A 253 1.08 -11.80 0.10
C VAL A 253 0.08 -10.75 -0.34
N SER A 254 -0.19 -10.64 -1.65
CA SER A 254 -1.22 -9.72 -2.14
C SER A 254 -2.61 -10.06 -1.64
N VAL A 255 -2.94 -11.35 -1.45
CA VAL A 255 -4.23 -11.77 -0.85
C VAL A 255 -4.33 -11.34 0.62
N PHE A 256 -3.22 -11.36 1.38
CA PHE A 256 -3.22 -10.80 2.74
C PHE A 256 -3.57 -9.31 2.76
N GLY A 257 -3.27 -8.56 1.69
CA GLY A 257 -3.69 -7.17 1.54
C GLY A 257 -5.21 -6.97 1.68
N ASN A 258 -6.02 -7.97 1.28
CA ASN A 258 -7.48 -7.91 1.42
C ASN A 258 -7.94 -7.92 2.89
N LEU A 259 -7.15 -8.47 3.82
CA LEU A 259 -7.41 -8.30 5.25
C LEU A 259 -7.28 -6.82 5.66
N GLY A 260 -6.35 -6.09 5.05
CA GLY A 260 -6.23 -4.65 5.20
C GLY A 260 -7.51 -3.92 4.79
N THR A 261 -8.20 -4.36 3.71
CA THR A 261 -9.49 -3.79 3.29
C THR A 261 -10.55 -3.90 4.39
N VAL A 262 -10.67 -5.05 5.03
CA VAL A 262 -11.62 -5.23 6.15
C VAL A 262 -11.30 -4.27 7.30
N LEU A 263 -10.02 -4.17 7.66
CA LEU A 263 -9.57 -3.24 8.69
C LEU A 263 -9.79 -1.77 8.29
N THR A 264 -9.62 -1.42 7.01
CA THR A 264 -9.90 -0.07 6.50
C THR A 264 -11.40 0.28 6.66
N ILE A 265 -12.30 -0.65 6.31
CA ILE A 265 -13.75 -0.46 6.47
C ILE A 265 -14.10 -0.26 7.95
N LEU A 266 -13.55 -1.11 8.83
CA LEU A 266 -13.77 -0.98 10.28
C LEU A 266 -13.21 0.33 10.83
N ALA A 267 -12.03 0.75 10.42
CA ALA A 267 -11.43 2.00 10.85
C ALA A 267 -12.21 3.22 10.32
N GLY A 268 -12.66 3.19 9.07
CA GLY A 268 -13.54 4.22 8.50
C GLY A 268 -14.83 4.37 9.28
N ALA A 269 -15.47 3.26 9.62
CA ALA A 269 -16.70 3.26 10.38
C ALA A 269 -16.55 3.75 11.83
N LEU A 270 -15.53 3.24 12.55
CA LEU A 270 -15.37 3.52 13.98
C LEU A 270 -14.73 4.88 14.26
N ILE A 271 -13.87 5.38 13.37
CA ILE A 271 -13.08 6.60 13.60
C ILE A 271 -13.56 7.76 12.73
N LEU A 272 -13.89 7.52 11.46
CA LEU A 272 -14.43 8.54 10.55
C LEU A 272 -15.96 8.58 10.54
N HIS A 273 -16.61 7.71 11.34
CA HIS A 273 -18.07 7.57 11.41
C HIS A 273 -18.72 7.28 10.04
N GLU A 274 -17.98 6.58 9.14
CA GLU A 274 -18.54 6.09 7.89
C GLU A 274 -19.60 5.01 8.17
N PRO A 275 -20.79 5.03 7.55
CA PRO A 275 -21.85 4.06 7.86
C PRO A 275 -21.47 2.65 7.42
N ILE A 276 -21.65 1.66 8.33
CA ILE A 276 -21.52 0.23 7.99
C ILE A 276 -22.89 -0.30 7.58
N TYR A 277 -22.96 -0.89 6.40
CA TYR A 277 -24.14 -1.55 5.87
C TYR A 277 -23.96 -3.07 5.81
N SER A 278 -25.07 -3.82 5.68
CA SER A 278 -25.04 -5.30 5.60
C SER A 278 -24.12 -5.83 4.48
N TYR A 279 -24.05 -5.12 3.37
CA TYR A 279 -23.16 -5.52 2.26
C TYR A 279 -21.65 -5.43 2.62
N HIS A 280 -21.25 -4.53 3.54
CA HIS A 280 -19.88 -4.51 4.06
C HIS A 280 -19.57 -5.80 4.83
N VAL A 281 -20.50 -6.28 5.65
CA VAL A 281 -20.33 -7.50 6.46
C VAL A 281 -20.27 -8.73 5.54
N ILE A 282 -21.19 -8.85 4.58
CA ILE A 282 -21.21 -9.98 3.63
C ILE A 282 -19.91 -10.01 2.80
N GLY A 283 -19.53 -8.88 2.22
CA GLY A 283 -18.33 -8.80 1.41
C GLY A 283 -17.05 -9.04 2.21
N ALA A 284 -16.96 -8.51 3.46
CA ALA A 284 -15.85 -8.81 4.36
C ALA A 284 -15.74 -10.30 4.66
N THR A 285 -16.86 -10.99 4.87
CA THR A 285 -16.89 -12.46 5.08
C THR A 285 -16.38 -13.20 3.86
N MET A 286 -16.81 -12.81 2.65
CA MET A 286 -16.29 -13.40 1.40
C MET A 286 -14.80 -13.18 1.24
N ILE A 287 -14.29 -11.98 1.55
CA ILE A 287 -12.87 -11.63 1.50
C ILE A 287 -12.06 -12.53 2.46
N ILE A 288 -12.47 -12.60 3.73
CA ILE A 288 -11.79 -13.41 4.76
C ILE A 288 -11.77 -14.89 4.37
N THR A 289 -12.92 -15.42 3.94
CA THR A 289 -13.03 -16.82 3.49
C THR A 289 -12.11 -17.10 2.30
N GLY A 290 -12.06 -16.18 1.33
CA GLY A 290 -11.14 -16.27 0.20
C GLY A 290 -9.67 -16.30 0.63
N ILE A 291 -9.26 -15.43 1.57
CA ILE A 291 -7.91 -15.41 2.13
C ILE A 291 -7.56 -16.73 2.82
N LEU A 292 -8.42 -17.19 3.72
CA LEU A 292 -8.20 -18.42 4.47
C LEU A 292 -8.13 -19.63 3.54
N GLY A 293 -9.07 -19.75 2.61
CA GLY A 293 -9.11 -20.86 1.64
C GLY A 293 -7.87 -20.90 0.75
N MET A 294 -7.42 -19.75 0.23
CA MET A 294 -6.21 -19.69 -0.60
C MET A 294 -4.96 -20.17 0.17
N ASN A 295 -4.84 -19.81 1.46
CA ASN A 295 -3.71 -20.21 2.27
C ASN A 295 -3.73 -21.69 2.65
N LEU A 296 -4.91 -22.23 3.02
CA LEU A 296 -5.09 -23.64 3.37
C LEU A 296 -4.79 -24.58 2.20
N MET A 297 -5.14 -24.16 0.97
CA MET A 297 -4.99 -24.98 -0.24
C MET A 297 -3.63 -24.83 -0.92
N ARG A 298 -2.69 -24.13 -0.32
CA ARG A 298 -1.32 -24.05 -0.82
C ARG A 298 -0.63 -25.39 -0.60
N LYS A 299 -0.51 -26.22 -1.67
CA LYS A 299 0.30 -27.43 -1.62
C LYS A 299 1.73 -27.06 -1.19
N LYS A 300 2.26 -27.85 -0.26
CA LYS A 300 3.65 -27.79 0.21
C LYS A 300 4.64 -28.01 -0.92
#